data_1c791f4ca8b3f9df806e2d40afccd98e
#
_entry.id   1c791f4ca8b3f9df806e2d40afccd98e
#
_cell.length_a   1.000
_cell.length_b   1.000
_cell.length_c   1.000
_cell.angle_alpha   90.00
_cell.angle_beta   90.00
_cell.angle_gamma   90.00
#
_symmetry.space_group_name_H-M   'P 1'
#
loop_
_entity.id
_entity.type
_entity.pdbx_description
1 polymer ?
#
loop_
_entity_poly.entity_id
_entity_poly.type
_entity_poly.pdbx_seq_one_letter_code
_entity_poly.pdbx_strand_id
1 'polypeptide(L)'
;VPAFGAGDTVVVQVRVKEGNKERLQAFEGVVIAKRNRGLHSAFTVRKISSGEGVERVFQTHSPLIDSVTVKRRGAVRRAKLYYLRERSGKSARIREKLN
;
A
#
# COMPACT_ATOMS: atom_id res chain seq x y z
N VAL A 1 -1.03 9.44 -10.05
CA VAL A 1 -1.43 8.53 -8.99
C VAL A 1 -2.95 8.55 -8.84
N PRO A 2 -3.63 7.42 -8.98
CA PRO A 2 -5.08 7.41 -8.85
C PRO A 2 -5.51 7.72 -7.40
N ALA A 3 -6.75 8.15 -7.26
CA ALA A 3 -7.29 8.43 -5.95
C ALA A 3 -7.48 7.11 -5.18
N PHE A 4 -6.88 7.03 -4.02
CA PHE A 4 -7.06 5.89 -3.14
C PHE A 4 -6.98 6.35 -1.69
N GLY A 5 -7.39 5.50 -0.79
CA GLY A 5 -7.36 5.81 0.63
C GLY A 5 -7.02 4.60 1.46
N ALA A 6 -6.94 4.83 2.76
CA ALA A 6 -6.68 3.76 3.72
C ALA A 6 -7.78 2.69 3.61
N GLY A 7 -7.36 1.43 3.64
CA GLY A 7 -8.24 0.29 3.47
C GLY A 7 -8.26 -0.29 2.06
N ASP A 8 -7.81 0.47 1.07
CA ASP A 8 -7.79 0.00 -0.30
C ASP A 8 -6.59 -0.91 -0.54
N THR A 9 -6.76 -1.91 -1.40
CA THR A 9 -5.67 -2.76 -1.85
C THR A 9 -5.08 -2.16 -3.11
N VAL A 10 -3.79 -1.91 -3.08
CA VAL A 10 -3.09 -1.27 -4.19
C VAL A 10 -1.90 -2.10 -4.63
N VAL A 11 -1.50 -1.91 -5.88
CA VAL A 11 -0.24 -2.42 -6.41
C VAL A 11 0.63 -1.23 -6.75
N VAL A 12 1.78 -1.14 -6.10
CA VAL A 12 2.75 -0.08 -6.35
C VAL A 12 3.87 -0.68 -7.20
N GLN A 13 4.08 -0.10 -8.38
CA GLN A 13 5.18 -0.49 -9.25
C GLN A 13 6.35 0.43 -8.96
N VAL A 14 7.44 -0.16 -8.47
CA VAL A 14 8.64 0.58 -8.08
C VAL A 14 9.74 0.30 -9.08
N ARG A 15 10.44 1.35 -9.49
CA ARG A 15 11.60 1.20 -10.37
C ARG A 15 12.79 0.75 -9.55
N VAL A 16 13.39 -0.35 -9.96
CA VAL A 16 14.58 -0.90 -9.31
C VAL A 16 15.69 -0.92 -10.33
N LYS A 17 16.84 -0.35 -9.95
CA LYS A 17 18.00 -0.34 -10.82
C LYS A 17 18.97 -1.41 -10.38
N GLU A 18 19.31 -2.32 -11.29
CA GLU A 18 20.27 -3.38 -11.04
C GLU A 18 21.36 -3.30 -12.09
N GLY A 19 22.55 -2.87 -11.70
CA GLY A 19 23.61 -2.63 -12.64
C GLY A 19 23.22 -1.58 -13.66
N ASN A 20 23.23 -1.93 -14.94
CA ASN A 20 22.84 -1.02 -16.02
C ASN A 20 21.38 -1.20 -16.47
N LYS A 21 20.64 -2.07 -15.78
CA LYS A 21 19.27 -2.36 -16.15
C LYS A 21 18.30 -1.83 -15.12
N GLU A 22 17.14 -1.38 -15.60
CA GLU A 22 16.03 -1.02 -14.74
C GLU A 22 14.91 -2.03 -14.94
N ARG A 23 14.22 -2.34 -13.86
CA ARG A 23 13.03 -3.17 -13.92
C ARG A 23 11.99 -2.62 -12.94
N LEU A 24 10.75 -3.03 -13.13
CA LEU A 24 9.68 -2.70 -12.21
C LEU A 24 9.50 -3.86 -11.24
N GLN A 25 9.32 -3.51 -9.98
CA GLN A 25 9.02 -4.47 -8.94
C GLN A 25 7.67 -4.10 -8.33
N ALA A 26 6.75 -5.04 -8.30
CA ALA A 26 5.43 -4.81 -7.75
C ALA A 26 5.41 -5.05 -6.25
N PHE A 27 4.74 -4.15 -5.53
CA PHE A 27 4.45 -4.33 -4.12
C PHE A 27 2.94 -4.20 -3.96
N GLU A 28 2.30 -5.31 -3.63
CA GLU A 28 0.84 -5.33 -3.49
C GLU A 28 0.46 -5.50 -2.03
N GLY A 29 -0.47 -4.69 -1.58
CA GLY A 29 -0.95 -4.79 -0.20
C GLY A 29 -2.04 -3.78 0.09
N VAL A 30 -2.37 -3.63 1.36
CA VAL A 30 -3.43 -2.76 1.84
C VAL A 30 -2.84 -1.47 2.38
N VAL A 31 -3.38 -0.35 1.94
CA VAL A 31 -2.99 0.96 2.46
C VAL A 31 -3.50 1.09 3.90
N ILE A 32 -2.60 1.28 4.84
CA ILE A 32 -2.98 1.42 6.26
C ILE A 32 -2.87 2.86 6.75
N ALA A 33 -2.14 3.71 6.04
CA ALA A 33 -2.01 5.11 6.40
C ALA A 33 -1.71 5.92 5.14
N LYS A 34 -2.17 7.15 5.13
CA LYS A 34 -1.90 8.07 4.04
C LYS A 34 -1.75 9.46 4.61
N ARG A 35 -0.67 10.14 4.24
CA ARG A 35 -0.42 11.52 4.63
C ARG A 35 -0.42 12.41 3.42
N ASN A 36 -1.21 13.46 3.46
CA ASN A 36 -1.26 14.46 2.41
C ASN A 36 -0.55 15.71 2.88
N ARG A 37 0.71 15.88 2.50
CA ARG A 37 1.55 17.01 2.92
C ARG A 37 2.30 17.61 1.73
N GLY A 38 1.58 17.86 0.64
CA GLY A 38 2.19 18.40 -0.56
C GLY A 38 3.28 17.48 -1.08
N LEU A 39 4.49 18.02 -1.25
CA LEU A 39 5.63 17.24 -1.75
C LEU A 39 6.10 16.16 -0.78
N HIS A 40 5.70 16.26 0.49
CA HIS A 40 6.08 15.29 1.52
C HIS A 40 4.96 14.26 1.77
N SER A 41 4.04 14.14 0.84
CA SER A 41 2.97 13.16 0.95
C SER A 41 3.53 11.74 0.92
N ALA A 42 2.95 10.87 1.71
CA ALA A 42 3.40 9.48 1.82
C ALA A 42 2.22 8.57 2.14
N PHE A 43 2.38 7.30 1.85
CA PHE A 43 1.42 6.30 2.25
C PHE A 43 2.14 5.03 2.65
N THR A 44 1.51 4.26 3.53
CA THR A 44 2.07 3.01 4.04
C THR A 44 1.23 1.85 3.55
N VAL A 45 1.87 0.86 2.97
CA VAL A 45 1.22 -0.35 2.46
C VAL A 45 1.71 -1.53 3.27
N ARG A 46 0.78 -2.34 3.74
CA ARG A 46 1.07 -3.56 4.47
C ARG A 46 0.68 -4.77 3.64
N LYS A 47 1.58 -5.73 3.55
CA LYS A 47 1.29 -7.02 2.94
C LYS A 47 1.74 -8.14 3.86
N ILE A 48 1.19 -9.32 3.67
CA ILE A 48 1.63 -10.51 4.36
C ILE A 48 2.48 -11.32 3.39
N SER A 49 3.73 -11.52 3.77
CA SER A 49 4.67 -12.27 2.95
C SER A 49 5.25 -13.39 3.81
N SER A 50 5.10 -14.64 3.34
CA SER A 50 5.58 -15.82 4.06
C SER A 50 5.07 -15.90 5.50
N GLY A 51 3.82 -15.51 5.71
CA GLY A 51 3.20 -15.52 7.02
C GLY A 51 3.54 -14.35 7.92
N GLU A 52 4.40 -13.44 7.47
CA GLU A 52 4.78 -12.27 8.25
C GLU A 52 4.24 -10.99 7.61
N GLY A 53 3.83 -10.05 8.46
CA GLY A 53 3.40 -8.75 7.98
C GLY A 53 4.60 -7.88 7.66
N VAL A 54 4.59 -7.28 6.48
CA VAL A 54 5.62 -6.35 6.04
C VAL A 54 4.96 -5.03 5.68
N GLU A 55 5.47 -3.94 6.24
CA GLU A 55 4.99 -2.60 5.94
C GLU A 55 6.08 -1.84 5.21
N ARG A 56 5.66 -1.05 4.24
CA ARG A 56 6.58 -0.19 3.51
C ARG A 56 5.94 1.18 3.31
N VAL A 57 6.72 2.21 3.58
CA VAL A 57 6.31 3.59 3.37
C VAL A 57 6.76 4.03 1.98
N PHE A 58 5.83 4.58 1.21
CA PHE A 58 6.14 5.12 -0.11
C PHE A 58 5.96 6.63 -0.10
N GLN A 59 6.93 7.34 -0.62
CA GLN A 59 6.79 8.78 -0.85
C GLN A 59 5.98 8.96 -2.12
N THR A 60 4.82 9.58 -2.00
CA THR A 60 3.85 9.68 -3.10
C THR A 60 4.43 10.29 -4.38
N HIS A 61 5.33 11.26 -4.22
CA HIS A 61 5.92 11.98 -5.35
C HIS A 61 7.33 11.49 -5.69
N SER A 62 7.71 10.31 -5.21
CA SER A 62 9.02 9.77 -5.52
C SER A 62 9.13 9.40 -7.00
N PRO A 63 10.24 9.74 -7.67
CA PRO A 63 10.46 9.33 -9.04
C PRO A 63 10.66 7.82 -9.19
N LEU A 64 10.86 7.12 -8.09
CA LEU A 64 11.00 5.65 -8.11
C LEU A 64 9.67 4.94 -8.22
N ILE A 65 8.57 5.62 -7.95
CA ILE A 65 7.24 5.04 -8.12
C ILE A 65 6.81 5.25 -9.57
N ASP A 66 6.66 4.15 -10.28
CA ASP A 66 6.19 4.20 -11.67
C ASP A 66 4.68 4.37 -11.73
N SER A 67 3.96 3.58 -10.97
CA SER A 67 2.50 3.66 -10.96
C SER A 67 1.94 3.06 -9.67
N VAL A 68 0.71 3.47 -9.36
CA VAL A 68 -0.08 2.88 -8.28
C VAL A 68 -1.43 2.52 -8.87
N THR A 69 -1.81 1.25 -8.76
CA THR A 69 -3.08 0.76 -9.27
C THR A 69 -3.93 0.28 -8.11
N VAL A 70 -5.17 0.74 -8.04
CA VAL A 70 -6.11 0.27 -7.02
C VAL A 70 -6.76 -1.00 -7.51
N LYS A 71 -6.54 -2.11 -6.82
CA LYS A 71 -7.15 -3.39 -7.17
C LYS A 71 -8.51 -3.57 -6.52
N ARG A 72 -8.63 -3.14 -5.28
CA ARG A 72 -9.86 -3.33 -4.51
C ARG A 72 -10.06 -2.18 -3.57
N ARG A 73 -11.31 -1.77 -3.40
CA ARG A 73 -11.66 -0.75 -2.43
C ARG A 73 -11.96 -1.42 -1.10
N GLY A 74 -11.40 -0.87 -0.03
CA GLY A 74 -11.66 -1.39 1.30
C GLY A 74 -13.01 -0.94 1.83
N ALA A 75 -13.62 -1.78 2.68
CA ALA A 75 -14.87 -1.45 3.35
C ALA A 75 -14.67 -0.90 4.76
N VAL A 76 -13.44 -0.82 5.23
CA VAL A 76 -13.12 -0.44 6.60
C VAL A 76 -13.00 1.07 6.71
N ARG A 77 -13.63 1.63 7.74
CA ARG A 77 -13.48 3.04 8.04
C ARG A 77 -12.10 3.30 8.63
N ARG A 78 -11.59 4.49 8.34
CA ARG A 78 -10.26 4.92 8.71
C ARG A 78 -9.84 4.61 10.15
N ALA A 79 -10.72 4.86 11.11
CA ALA A 79 -10.42 4.70 12.53
C ALA A 79 -10.11 3.26 12.93
N LYS A 80 -10.45 2.29 12.11
CA LYS A 80 -10.28 0.88 12.44
C LYS A 80 -9.01 0.27 11.85
N LEU A 81 -8.24 1.04 11.11
CA LEU A 81 -7.08 0.50 10.40
C LEU A 81 -5.90 0.19 11.31
N TYR A 82 -5.89 0.73 12.50
CA TYR A 82 -4.84 0.42 13.46
C TYR A 82 -4.75 -1.06 13.80
N TYR A 83 -5.85 -1.77 13.71
CA TYR A 83 -5.84 -3.20 13.97
C TYR A 83 -4.93 -3.98 13.04
N LEU A 84 -4.71 -3.49 11.85
CA LEU A 84 -3.86 -4.17 10.88
C LEU A 84 -2.41 -4.22 11.32
N ARG A 85 -1.96 -3.25 12.11
CA ARG A 85 -0.58 -3.22 12.57
C ARG A 85 -0.30 -4.22 13.69
N GLU A 86 -1.30 -4.47 14.50
CA GLU A 86 -1.17 -5.30 15.69
C GLU A 86 -1.56 -6.74 15.47
N ARG A 87 -2.12 -7.06 14.32
CA ARG A 87 -2.65 -8.38 14.03
C ARG A 87 -2.03 -8.95 12.78
N SER A 88 -1.99 -10.29 12.74
CA SER A 88 -1.51 -11.01 11.57
C SER A 88 -2.49 -12.10 11.17
N GLY A 89 -2.29 -12.70 10.00
CA GLY A 89 -3.15 -13.75 9.50
C GLY A 89 -4.57 -13.27 9.28
N LYS A 90 -5.53 -14.06 9.70
CA LYS A 90 -6.94 -13.74 9.50
C LYS A 90 -7.35 -12.44 10.14
N SER A 91 -6.75 -12.11 11.27
CA SER A 91 -7.10 -10.91 12.03
C SER A 91 -6.77 -9.62 11.30
N ALA A 92 -5.86 -9.68 10.34
CA ALA A 92 -5.42 -8.51 9.60
C ALA A 92 -6.21 -8.25 8.32
N ARG A 93 -7.19 -9.09 8.03
CA ARG A 93 -7.96 -8.93 6.80
C ARG A 93 -8.93 -7.76 6.88
N ILE A 94 -9.00 -7.03 5.79
CA ILE A 94 -10.01 -5.99 5.59
C ILE A 94 -11.03 -6.56 4.63
N ARG A 95 -12.30 -6.43 5.01
CA ARG A 95 -13.39 -6.88 4.16
C ARG A 95 -13.52 -5.96 2.95
N GLU A 96 -13.66 -6.55 1.77
CA GLU A 96 -13.86 -5.77 0.56
C GLU A 96 -15.25 -5.14 0.53
N LYS A 97 -15.36 -4.00 -0.15
CA LYS A 97 -16.66 -3.43 -0.45
C LYS A 97 -17.35 -4.30 -1.49
N LEU A 98 -18.57 -4.64 -1.21
CA LEU A 98 -19.39 -5.46 -2.11
C LEU A 98 -20.36 -4.58 -2.89
N ASN A 99 -19.82 -3.73 -3.70
CA ASN A 99 -20.66 -2.83 -4.50
C ASN A 99 -20.45 -3.04 -5.97
#